data_d82019e54e141d53816cf90c49196dec
#
_entry.id   d82019e54e141d53816cf90c49196dec
#
_cell.length_a   1.000
_cell.length_b   1.000
_cell.length_c   1.000
_cell.angle_alpha   90.00
_cell.angle_beta   90.00
_cell.angle_gamma   90.00
#
_symmetry.space_group_name_H-M   'P 1'
#
loop_
_entity.id
_entity.type
_entity.pdbx_description
1 polymer ?
#
loop_
_entity_poly.entity_id
_entity_poly.type
_entity_poly.pdbx_seq_one_letter_code
_entity_poly.pdbx_strand_id
1 'polypeptide(L)'
;MEWYFILLIIIGSFLVLFGLYLLLGAFVIHSFLSKKSINKIFKHNASIPNNPFFNQVDLEWFHDENIFRIVSIKSFDNQKLNAHYAINPNPSHKYIIYVHGWCGSPDEETKLLRDIYEKLNYNLLCIEQRAQWNSDIKLCTMGIRESRDLLSWIDYVVKHDEEAEIVLHGMSMGAGTVSLVNKYDLPPQVKCLITDAGFTSIYDTFIDSSQMRFGKFFASVFMTSAYIELKLFYRLDIKKDSPINALKNCHLPILFIHGDKDQMVPYSSMAILANSLPKHIYHEMVTFEGTKHGLCAVDDYPRFYKVITDFITKQNK
;
A
#
# COMPACT_ATOMS: atom_id res chain seq x y z
N MET A 1 37.59 1.21 -44.58
CA MET A 1 36.17 1.17 -44.13
C MET A 1 35.80 2.60 -43.81
N GLU A 2 34.77 3.12 -44.43
CA GLU A 2 34.40 4.53 -44.27
C GLU A 2 33.89 4.78 -42.83
N TRP A 3 34.28 5.89 -42.24
CA TRP A 3 33.99 6.22 -40.85
C TRP A 3 32.51 6.12 -40.48
N TYR A 4 31.60 6.38 -41.40
CA TYR A 4 30.16 6.26 -41.19
C TYR A 4 29.70 4.81 -40.97
N PHE A 5 30.35 3.77 -41.57
CA PHE A 5 30.03 2.39 -41.25
C PHE A 5 30.42 2.03 -39.84
N ILE A 6 31.55 2.53 -39.37
CA ILE A 6 31.98 2.35 -37.98
C ILE A 6 30.97 3.00 -37.03
N LEU A 7 30.53 4.22 -37.34
CA LEU A 7 29.53 4.95 -36.57
C LEU A 7 28.18 4.20 -36.54
N LEU A 8 27.71 3.67 -37.66
CA LEU A 8 26.48 2.87 -37.73
C LEU A 8 26.58 1.58 -36.90
N ILE A 9 27.73 0.91 -36.89
CA ILE A 9 27.96 -0.28 -36.04
C ILE A 9 27.93 0.10 -34.57
N ILE A 10 28.56 1.21 -34.18
CA ILE A 10 28.55 1.70 -32.80
C ILE A 10 27.12 2.03 -32.34
N ILE A 11 26.37 2.81 -33.15
CA ILE A 11 25.00 3.16 -32.86
C ILE A 11 24.11 1.89 -32.78
N GLY A 12 24.24 0.99 -33.74
CA GLY A 12 23.50 -0.27 -33.74
C GLY A 12 23.80 -1.13 -32.50
N SER A 13 25.07 -1.24 -32.14
CA SER A 13 25.48 -1.97 -30.92
C SER A 13 24.92 -1.32 -29.66
N PHE A 14 24.97 0.01 -29.57
CA PHE A 14 24.37 0.75 -28.45
C PHE A 14 22.85 0.52 -28.34
N LEU A 15 22.14 0.56 -29.45
CA LEU A 15 20.69 0.33 -29.47
C LEU A 15 20.33 -1.10 -29.03
N VAL A 16 21.11 -2.09 -29.46
CA VAL A 16 20.94 -3.49 -29.03
C VAL A 16 21.19 -3.61 -27.52
N LEU A 17 22.28 -3.08 -27.00
CA LEU A 17 22.61 -3.14 -25.58
C LEU A 17 21.57 -2.39 -24.73
N PHE A 18 21.10 -1.24 -25.20
CA PHE A 18 20.05 -0.49 -24.53
C PHE A 18 18.71 -1.26 -24.54
N GLY A 19 18.37 -1.91 -25.67
CA GLY A 19 17.20 -2.78 -25.74
C GLY A 19 17.27 -3.97 -24.75
N LEU A 20 18.43 -4.62 -24.64
CA LEU A 20 18.66 -5.69 -23.64
C LEU A 20 18.54 -5.16 -22.21
N TYR A 21 19.02 -3.95 -21.96
CA TYR A 21 18.91 -3.29 -20.66
C TYR A 21 17.44 -2.97 -20.29
N LEU A 22 16.62 -2.55 -21.25
CA LEU A 22 15.17 -2.37 -21.03
C LEU A 22 14.46 -3.71 -20.78
N LEU A 23 14.82 -4.77 -21.51
CA LEU A 23 14.28 -6.11 -21.26
C LEU A 23 14.60 -6.61 -19.85
N LEU A 24 15.77 -6.28 -19.31
CA LEU A 24 16.09 -6.55 -17.91
C LEU A 24 15.14 -5.81 -16.95
N GLY A 25 14.86 -4.53 -17.21
CA GLY A 25 13.88 -3.75 -16.44
C GLY A 25 12.49 -4.36 -16.47
N ALA A 26 12.01 -4.73 -17.65
CA ALA A 26 10.74 -5.43 -17.83
C ALA A 26 10.69 -6.75 -17.05
N PHE A 27 11.77 -7.54 -17.10
CA PHE A 27 11.88 -8.79 -16.34
C PHE A 27 11.77 -8.54 -14.82
N VAL A 28 12.48 -7.55 -14.29
CA VAL A 28 12.41 -7.19 -12.86
C VAL A 28 10.98 -6.78 -12.48
N ILE A 29 10.34 -5.90 -13.27
CA ILE A 29 8.97 -5.44 -13.01
C ILE A 29 8.00 -6.62 -13.00
N HIS A 30 8.04 -7.47 -14.03
CA HIS A 30 7.12 -8.60 -14.11
C HIS A 30 7.35 -9.63 -13.00
N SER A 31 8.60 -9.79 -12.54
CA SER A 31 8.93 -10.73 -11.47
C SER A 31 8.37 -10.32 -10.10
N PHE A 32 8.17 -9.02 -9.86
CA PHE A 32 7.71 -8.51 -8.57
C PHE A 32 6.30 -7.89 -8.61
N LEU A 33 5.93 -7.24 -9.70
CA LEU A 33 4.73 -6.41 -9.75
C LEU A 33 3.59 -7.02 -10.58
N SER A 34 3.84 -8.11 -11.33
CA SER A 34 2.76 -8.76 -12.08
C SER A 34 1.83 -9.57 -11.18
N LYS A 35 0.54 -9.60 -11.51
CA LYS A 35 -0.46 -10.42 -10.80
C LYS A 35 -0.04 -11.89 -10.68
N LYS A 36 0.55 -12.45 -11.74
CA LYS A 36 1.03 -13.85 -11.74
C LYS A 36 2.09 -14.11 -10.67
N SER A 37 3.06 -13.20 -10.56
CA SER A 37 4.14 -13.32 -9.57
C SER A 37 3.65 -13.07 -8.16
N ILE A 38 2.82 -12.03 -7.96
CA ILE A 38 2.19 -11.72 -6.67
C ILE A 38 1.38 -12.90 -6.15
N ASN A 39 0.50 -13.48 -6.98
CA ASN A 39 -0.30 -14.65 -6.59
C ASN A 39 0.57 -15.87 -6.28
N LYS A 40 1.72 -16.05 -6.96
CA LYS A 40 2.67 -17.12 -6.63
C LYS A 40 3.31 -16.90 -5.26
N ILE A 41 3.71 -15.67 -4.96
CA ILE A 41 4.29 -15.30 -3.64
C ILE A 41 3.23 -15.47 -2.55
N PHE A 42 2.03 -14.95 -2.76
CA PHE A 42 0.91 -15.10 -1.83
C PHE A 42 0.64 -16.58 -1.49
N LYS A 43 0.48 -17.43 -2.51
CA LYS A 43 0.25 -18.88 -2.32
C LYS A 43 1.39 -19.55 -1.58
N HIS A 44 2.65 -19.15 -1.85
CA HIS A 44 3.81 -19.65 -1.12
C HIS A 44 3.75 -19.25 0.35
N ASN A 45 3.49 -17.97 0.65
CA ASN A 45 3.37 -17.47 2.01
C ASN A 45 2.24 -18.18 2.78
N ALA A 46 1.08 -18.35 2.14
CA ALA A 46 -0.05 -19.07 2.73
C ALA A 46 0.23 -20.57 3.00
N SER A 47 1.17 -21.16 2.27
CA SER A 47 1.57 -22.57 2.46
C SER A 47 2.61 -22.78 3.58
N ILE A 48 3.19 -21.70 4.13
CA ILE A 48 4.15 -21.78 5.22
C ILE A 48 3.41 -22.14 6.52
N PRO A 49 3.74 -23.28 7.16
CA PRO A 49 3.11 -23.65 8.42
C PRO A 49 3.31 -22.59 9.51
N ASN A 50 2.25 -22.26 10.22
CA ASN A 50 2.26 -21.25 11.29
C ASN A 50 2.74 -19.86 10.85
N ASN A 51 2.48 -19.48 9.61
CA ASN A 51 2.75 -18.12 9.17
C ASN A 51 1.89 -17.15 10.01
N PRO A 52 2.50 -16.23 10.76
CA PRO A 52 1.78 -15.38 11.70
C PRO A 52 0.73 -14.50 11.03
N PHE A 53 0.93 -14.09 9.79
CA PHE A 53 -0.07 -13.30 9.05
C PHE A 53 -1.40 -14.02 8.82
N PHE A 54 -1.37 -15.36 8.73
CA PHE A 54 -2.57 -16.18 8.51
C PHE A 54 -3.20 -16.73 9.79
N ASN A 55 -2.53 -16.63 10.94
CA ASN A 55 -3.06 -17.13 12.21
C ASN A 55 -4.16 -16.24 12.82
N GLN A 56 -4.37 -15.04 12.29
CA GLN A 56 -5.36 -14.10 12.81
C GLN A 56 -6.53 -13.87 11.85
N VAL A 57 -6.51 -14.53 10.69
CA VAL A 57 -7.56 -14.37 9.69
C VAL A 57 -8.76 -15.20 10.08
N ASP A 58 -9.87 -14.53 10.39
CA ASP A 58 -11.19 -15.14 10.57
C ASP A 58 -11.93 -15.14 9.23
N LEU A 59 -11.59 -16.12 8.40
CA LEU A 59 -12.17 -16.23 7.06
C LEU A 59 -13.67 -16.49 7.08
N GLU A 60 -14.20 -17.19 8.08
CA GLU A 60 -15.63 -17.46 8.21
C GLU A 60 -16.37 -16.14 8.40
N TRP A 61 -15.90 -15.29 9.29
CA TRP A 61 -16.50 -13.97 9.49
C TRP A 61 -16.36 -13.08 8.26
N PHE A 62 -15.19 -13.04 7.63
CA PHE A 62 -14.92 -12.17 6.48
C PHE A 62 -15.68 -12.60 5.22
N HIS A 63 -15.99 -13.88 5.09
CA HIS A 63 -16.77 -14.41 3.96
C HIS A 63 -18.26 -14.62 4.28
N ASP A 64 -18.73 -14.18 5.44
CA ASP A 64 -20.16 -14.21 5.74
C ASP A 64 -20.90 -13.18 4.88
N GLU A 65 -21.70 -13.67 3.93
CA GLU A 65 -22.48 -12.86 3.00
C GLU A 65 -23.58 -12.02 3.68
N ASN A 66 -23.92 -12.34 4.93
CA ASN A 66 -24.84 -11.52 5.74
C ASN A 66 -24.15 -10.28 6.30
N ILE A 67 -22.82 -10.27 6.39
CA ILE A 67 -22.01 -9.17 6.90
C ILE A 67 -21.37 -8.43 5.72
N PHE A 68 -20.63 -9.14 4.87
CA PHE A 68 -19.91 -8.57 3.75
C PHE A 68 -20.59 -8.83 2.41
N ARG A 69 -20.62 -7.80 1.59
CA ARG A 69 -20.96 -7.91 0.17
C ARG A 69 -19.81 -7.38 -0.68
N ILE A 70 -19.62 -7.99 -1.85
CA ILE A 70 -18.65 -7.46 -2.81
C ILE A 70 -19.31 -6.33 -3.59
N VAL A 71 -18.69 -5.17 -3.54
CA VAL A 71 -19.05 -4.00 -4.34
C VAL A 71 -17.98 -3.74 -5.39
N SER A 72 -18.38 -3.16 -6.52
CA SER A 72 -17.46 -2.89 -7.62
C SER A 72 -17.67 -1.49 -8.16
N ILE A 73 -16.57 -0.80 -8.45
CA ILE A 73 -16.55 0.50 -9.12
C ILE A 73 -15.61 0.45 -10.32
N LYS A 74 -15.66 1.51 -11.13
CA LYS A 74 -14.64 1.75 -12.16
C LYS A 74 -13.56 2.68 -11.62
N SER A 75 -12.31 2.31 -11.85
CA SER A 75 -11.15 3.15 -11.57
C SER A 75 -11.06 4.34 -12.54
N PHE A 76 -10.14 5.25 -12.26
CA PHE A 76 -9.83 6.39 -13.13
C PHE A 76 -9.36 5.99 -14.55
N ASP A 77 -8.82 4.78 -14.73
CA ASP A 77 -8.39 4.21 -16.01
C ASP A 77 -9.36 3.13 -16.53
N ASN A 78 -10.62 3.21 -16.08
CA ASN A 78 -11.74 2.36 -16.51
C ASN A 78 -11.58 0.85 -16.22
N GLN A 79 -10.72 0.50 -15.26
CA GLN A 79 -10.57 -0.87 -14.77
C GLN A 79 -11.61 -1.17 -13.69
N LYS A 80 -12.00 -2.43 -13.55
CA LYS A 80 -12.88 -2.86 -12.46
C LYS A 80 -12.09 -2.95 -11.17
N LEU A 81 -12.57 -2.28 -10.12
CA LEU A 81 -12.08 -2.38 -8.75
C LEU A 81 -13.16 -3.06 -7.90
N ASN A 82 -12.73 -3.92 -6.98
CA ASN A 82 -13.61 -4.60 -6.03
C ASN A 82 -13.26 -4.19 -4.60
N ALA A 83 -14.25 -4.27 -3.71
CA ALA A 83 -14.06 -4.16 -2.28
C ALA A 83 -15.08 -5.04 -1.53
N HIS A 84 -14.69 -5.50 -0.36
CA HIS A 84 -15.56 -6.16 0.60
C HIS A 84 -16.17 -5.08 1.50
N TYR A 85 -17.48 -4.93 1.46
CA TYR A 85 -18.20 -3.85 2.13
C TYR A 85 -19.15 -4.41 3.17
N ALA A 86 -18.94 -4.05 4.43
CA ALA A 86 -19.82 -4.37 5.55
C ALA A 86 -20.49 -3.10 6.08
N ILE A 87 -21.82 -3.05 6.00
CA ILE A 87 -22.61 -1.99 6.61
C ILE A 87 -23.00 -2.45 8.01
N ASN A 88 -22.71 -1.61 9.02
CA ASN A 88 -23.08 -1.93 10.38
C ASN A 88 -24.61 -1.91 10.55
N PRO A 89 -25.22 -2.91 11.21
CA PRO A 89 -26.68 -2.93 11.45
C PRO A 89 -27.14 -1.77 12.35
N ASN A 90 -26.26 -1.23 13.18
CA ASN A 90 -26.53 0.01 13.91
C ASN A 90 -26.19 1.18 12.99
N PRO A 91 -27.15 2.06 12.65
CA PRO A 91 -26.91 3.18 11.75
C PRO A 91 -25.70 4.01 12.19
N SER A 92 -24.77 4.23 11.28
CA SER A 92 -23.53 4.93 11.58
C SER A 92 -22.97 5.57 10.30
N HIS A 93 -22.50 6.82 10.44
CA HIS A 93 -21.77 7.53 9.39
C HIS A 93 -20.24 7.31 9.48
N LYS A 94 -19.78 6.39 10.35
CA LYS A 94 -18.35 6.09 10.55
C LYS A 94 -17.91 4.99 9.60
N TYR A 95 -16.78 5.21 8.94
CA TYR A 95 -16.21 4.30 7.95
C TYR A 95 -14.73 4.06 8.18
N ILE A 96 -14.29 2.81 8.04
CA ILE A 96 -12.88 2.50 7.79
C ILE A 96 -12.75 2.00 6.37
N ILE A 97 -11.89 2.67 5.58
CA ILE A 97 -11.39 2.12 4.32
C ILE A 97 -10.05 1.48 4.61
N TYR A 98 -10.03 0.14 4.57
CA TYR A 98 -8.82 -0.65 4.83
C TYR A 98 -8.09 -1.00 3.55
N VAL A 99 -6.77 -0.82 3.55
CA VAL A 99 -5.87 -0.99 2.40
C VAL A 99 -4.75 -1.96 2.77
N HIS A 100 -4.82 -3.19 2.26
CA HIS A 100 -3.90 -4.28 2.59
C HIS A 100 -2.48 -4.08 2.01
N GLY A 101 -1.52 -4.89 2.46
CA GLY A 101 -0.13 -4.90 2.03
C GLY A 101 0.12 -5.51 0.65
N TRP A 102 1.39 -5.48 0.20
CA TRP A 102 1.83 -6.16 -1.03
C TRP A 102 1.85 -7.67 -0.84
N CYS A 103 1.33 -8.41 -1.80
CA CYS A 103 1.07 -9.85 -1.71
C CYS A 103 0.14 -10.25 -0.58
N GLY A 104 -0.64 -9.30 -0.07
CA GLY A 104 -1.64 -9.49 0.96
C GLY A 104 -3.06 -9.60 0.43
N SER A 105 -4.02 -9.56 1.33
CA SER A 105 -5.44 -9.67 1.06
C SER A 105 -6.26 -8.74 1.96
N PRO A 106 -7.52 -8.44 1.60
CA PRO A 106 -8.38 -7.55 2.39
C PRO A 106 -8.71 -8.07 3.81
N ASP A 107 -8.45 -9.35 4.07
CA ASP A 107 -8.75 -10.04 5.34
C ASP A 107 -7.58 -10.11 6.34
N GLU A 108 -6.44 -9.49 6.03
CA GLU A 108 -5.22 -9.59 6.86
C GLU A 108 -5.38 -9.13 8.31
N GLU A 109 -6.19 -8.09 8.55
CA GLU A 109 -6.42 -7.57 9.91
C GLU A 109 -7.85 -7.82 10.38
N THR A 110 -8.41 -8.99 10.05
CA THR A 110 -9.82 -9.34 10.29
C THR A 110 -10.24 -9.14 11.75
N LYS A 111 -9.39 -9.54 12.71
CA LYS A 111 -9.71 -9.39 14.13
C LYS A 111 -9.87 -7.92 14.54
N LEU A 112 -8.99 -7.05 14.08
CA LEU A 112 -9.08 -5.61 14.33
C LEU A 112 -10.35 -5.04 13.69
N LEU A 113 -10.59 -5.38 12.44
CA LEU A 113 -11.75 -4.89 11.68
C LEU A 113 -13.05 -5.36 12.32
N ARG A 114 -13.12 -6.62 12.78
CA ARG A 114 -14.28 -7.18 13.48
C ARG A 114 -14.56 -6.44 14.78
N ASP A 115 -13.54 -6.23 15.62
CA ASP A 115 -13.70 -5.50 16.88
C ASP A 115 -14.17 -4.05 16.67
N ILE A 116 -13.67 -3.38 15.64
CA ILE A 116 -14.10 -2.02 15.28
C ILE A 116 -15.54 -2.02 14.77
N TYR A 117 -15.91 -2.98 13.92
CA TYR A 117 -17.26 -3.16 13.40
C TYR A 117 -18.26 -3.42 14.54
N GLU A 118 -17.99 -4.42 15.39
CA GLU A 118 -18.93 -4.86 16.42
C GLU A 118 -19.00 -3.91 17.63
N LYS A 119 -17.85 -3.32 18.04
CA LYS A 119 -17.75 -2.55 19.29
C LYS A 119 -17.86 -1.03 19.10
N LEU A 120 -17.48 -0.52 17.91
CA LEU A 120 -17.44 0.92 17.65
C LEU A 120 -18.41 1.36 16.55
N ASN A 121 -19.18 0.43 16.00
CA ASN A 121 -20.20 0.68 14.97
C ASN A 121 -19.63 1.34 13.69
N TYR A 122 -18.44 0.92 13.23
CA TYR A 122 -17.92 1.37 11.96
C TYR A 122 -18.44 0.52 10.81
N ASN A 123 -18.77 1.15 9.70
CA ASN A 123 -18.86 0.49 8.41
C ASN A 123 -17.46 0.19 7.89
N LEU A 124 -17.28 -0.95 7.20
CA LEU A 124 -15.98 -1.35 6.69
C LEU A 124 -15.98 -1.41 5.17
N LEU A 125 -14.97 -0.86 4.54
CA LEU A 125 -14.69 -1.01 3.12
C LEU A 125 -13.26 -1.52 2.94
N CYS A 126 -13.12 -2.85 2.78
CA CYS A 126 -11.82 -3.50 2.60
C CYS A 126 -11.55 -3.63 1.11
N ILE A 127 -10.66 -2.78 0.56
CA ILE A 127 -10.44 -2.70 -0.88
C ILE A 127 -9.48 -3.76 -1.39
N GLU A 128 -9.75 -4.32 -2.58
CA GLU A 128 -8.81 -5.17 -3.31
C GLU A 128 -7.89 -4.28 -4.15
N GLN A 129 -6.59 -4.31 -3.87
CA GLN A 129 -5.62 -3.50 -4.59
C GLN A 129 -5.28 -4.10 -5.98
N ARG A 130 -4.73 -3.28 -6.87
CA ARG A 130 -4.33 -3.67 -8.23
C ARG A 130 -3.42 -4.89 -8.24
N ALA A 131 -3.68 -5.82 -9.16
CA ALA A 131 -2.92 -7.04 -9.38
C ALA A 131 -2.86 -8.01 -8.20
N GLN A 132 -3.70 -7.82 -7.18
CA GLN A 132 -3.75 -8.66 -5.99
C GLN A 132 -5.14 -9.24 -5.80
N TRP A 133 -5.23 -10.28 -5.00
CA TRP A 133 -6.48 -10.97 -4.69
C TRP A 133 -7.30 -11.29 -5.96
N ASN A 134 -8.58 -10.94 -6.02
CA ASN A 134 -9.47 -11.15 -7.17
C ASN A 134 -9.41 -10.05 -8.23
N SER A 135 -8.57 -9.01 -8.05
CA SER A 135 -8.43 -7.93 -9.02
C SER A 135 -8.09 -8.46 -10.43
N ASP A 136 -8.78 -8.00 -11.47
CA ASP A 136 -8.48 -8.35 -12.86
C ASP A 136 -7.28 -7.60 -13.46
N ILE A 137 -6.78 -6.59 -12.75
CA ILE A 137 -5.67 -5.74 -13.17
C ILE A 137 -4.36 -6.53 -13.15
N LYS A 138 -3.52 -6.34 -14.16
CA LYS A 138 -2.33 -7.17 -14.39
C LYS A 138 -1.08 -6.70 -13.65
N LEU A 139 -1.00 -5.42 -13.27
CA LEU A 139 0.19 -4.79 -12.70
C LEU A 139 -0.14 -4.02 -11.42
N CYS A 140 0.59 -4.33 -10.36
CA CYS A 140 0.66 -3.54 -9.14
C CYS A 140 1.62 -2.36 -9.35
N THR A 141 1.28 -1.19 -8.82
CA THR A 141 2.12 0.01 -8.92
C THR A 141 2.60 0.52 -7.56
N MET A 142 2.56 -0.37 -6.56
CA MET A 142 3.09 -0.14 -5.20
C MET A 142 2.55 1.15 -4.55
N GLY A 143 1.26 1.39 -4.71
CA GLY A 143 0.57 2.54 -4.11
C GLY A 143 0.38 3.74 -5.06
N ILE A 144 1.10 3.85 -6.19
CA ILE A 144 1.02 5.05 -7.04
C ILE A 144 -0.35 5.19 -7.72
N ARG A 145 -0.79 4.17 -8.47
CA ARG A 145 -2.14 4.17 -9.07
C ARG A 145 -3.18 3.75 -8.05
N GLU A 146 -2.80 2.89 -7.11
CA GLU A 146 -3.64 2.43 -6.00
C GLU A 146 -4.14 3.61 -5.15
N SER A 147 -3.33 4.66 -4.96
CA SER A 147 -3.78 5.88 -4.26
C SER A 147 -4.89 6.63 -5.01
N ARG A 148 -4.88 6.58 -6.34
CA ARG A 148 -5.96 7.15 -7.14
C ARG A 148 -7.21 6.27 -7.14
N ASP A 149 -7.04 4.96 -7.04
CA ASP A 149 -8.16 4.05 -6.82
C ASP A 149 -8.76 4.24 -5.43
N LEU A 150 -7.92 4.46 -4.40
CA LEU A 150 -8.38 4.80 -3.06
C LEU A 150 -9.23 6.08 -3.06
N LEU A 151 -8.83 7.11 -3.82
CA LEU A 151 -9.65 8.30 -4.01
C LEU A 151 -11.03 7.96 -4.60
N SER A 152 -11.08 7.07 -5.61
CA SER A 152 -12.36 6.62 -6.19
C SER A 152 -13.23 5.87 -5.16
N TRP A 153 -12.64 5.15 -4.23
CA TRP A 153 -13.36 4.50 -3.13
C TRP A 153 -13.85 5.50 -2.08
N ILE A 154 -13.06 6.55 -1.78
CA ILE A 154 -13.50 7.66 -0.92
C ILE A 154 -14.72 8.33 -1.56
N ASP A 155 -14.66 8.65 -2.85
CA ASP A 155 -15.77 9.25 -3.59
C ASP A 155 -17.01 8.33 -3.59
N TYR A 156 -16.81 7.01 -3.69
CA TYR A 156 -17.89 6.05 -3.57
C TYR A 156 -18.60 6.14 -2.21
N VAL A 157 -17.86 6.19 -1.12
CA VAL A 157 -18.44 6.32 0.23
C VAL A 157 -19.18 7.65 0.36
N VAL A 158 -18.54 8.76 0.04
CA VAL A 158 -19.13 10.12 0.15
C VAL A 158 -20.40 10.26 -0.68
N LYS A 159 -20.44 9.64 -1.87
CA LYS A 159 -21.64 9.66 -2.73
C LYS A 159 -22.83 8.90 -2.11
N HIS A 160 -22.57 7.88 -1.30
CA HIS A 160 -23.61 7.09 -0.64
C HIS A 160 -23.98 7.62 0.75
N ASP A 161 -23.07 8.39 1.36
CA ASP A 161 -23.24 8.98 2.68
C ASP A 161 -22.45 10.31 2.74
N GLU A 162 -23.16 11.43 2.54
CA GLU A 162 -22.58 12.77 2.56
C GLU A 162 -22.07 13.18 3.95
N GLU A 163 -22.59 12.54 5.02
CA GLU A 163 -22.18 12.76 6.40
C GLU A 163 -21.07 11.80 6.86
N ALA A 164 -20.49 11.01 5.94
CA ALA A 164 -19.48 10.03 6.29
C ALA A 164 -18.28 10.62 7.05
N GLU A 165 -17.82 9.90 8.07
CA GLU A 165 -16.57 10.13 8.80
C GLU A 165 -15.60 8.99 8.47
N ILE A 166 -14.67 9.26 7.56
CA ILE A 166 -13.81 8.23 6.96
C ILE A 166 -12.44 8.22 7.61
N VAL A 167 -12.03 7.07 8.10
CA VAL A 167 -10.66 6.73 8.51
C VAL A 167 -10.01 5.92 7.39
N LEU A 168 -8.84 6.34 6.92
CA LEU A 168 -8.04 5.57 5.99
C LEU A 168 -6.98 4.79 6.75
N HIS A 169 -7.04 3.47 6.71
CA HIS A 169 -6.08 2.60 7.38
C HIS A 169 -5.36 1.72 6.37
N GLY A 170 -4.03 1.76 6.36
CA GLY A 170 -3.22 0.96 5.46
C GLY A 170 -2.01 0.32 6.13
N MET A 171 -1.70 -0.92 5.72
CA MET A 171 -0.55 -1.68 6.17
C MET A 171 0.48 -1.83 5.04
N SER A 172 1.77 -1.59 5.30
CA SER A 172 2.88 -1.77 4.36
C SER A 172 2.65 -1.04 3.03
N MET A 173 2.44 -1.74 1.92
CA MET A 173 2.05 -1.11 0.64
C MET A 173 0.75 -0.30 0.78
N GLY A 174 -0.20 -0.78 1.58
CA GLY A 174 -1.41 -0.04 1.91
C GLY A 174 -1.12 1.27 2.65
N ALA A 175 -0.16 1.27 3.57
CA ALA A 175 0.32 2.49 4.24
C ALA A 175 0.95 3.48 3.24
N GLY A 176 1.71 2.97 2.27
CA GLY A 176 2.20 3.77 1.15
C GLY A 176 1.06 4.35 0.30
N THR A 177 0.03 3.56 0.00
CA THR A 177 -1.17 3.98 -0.73
C THR A 177 -1.92 5.09 0.01
N VAL A 178 -2.17 4.91 1.32
CA VAL A 178 -2.79 5.91 2.20
C VAL A 178 -1.96 7.19 2.30
N SER A 179 -0.64 7.06 2.35
CA SER A 179 0.24 8.24 2.34
C SER A 179 0.19 8.97 0.99
N LEU A 180 0.21 8.23 -0.13
CA LEU A 180 0.21 8.77 -1.49
C LEU A 180 -1.10 9.45 -1.88
N VAL A 181 -2.24 9.13 -1.21
CA VAL A 181 -3.52 9.79 -1.51
C VAL A 181 -3.48 11.30 -1.22
N ASN A 182 -2.54 11.76 -0.36
CA ASN A 182 -2.33 13.19 -0.09
C ASN A 182 -1.75 13.98 -1.29
N LYS A 183 -1.54 13.35 -2.43
CA LYS A 183 -1.28 14.03 -3.71
C LYS A 183 -2.54 14.67 -4.29
N TYR A 184 -3.71 14.32 -3.79
CA TYR A 184 -5.02 14.76 -4.26
C TYR A 184 -5.72 15.56 -3.16
N ASP A 185 -6.65 16.41 -3.57
CA ASP A 185 -7.54 17.09 -2.64
C ASP A 185 -8.52 16.07 -2.06
N LEU A 186 -8.45 15.85 -0.75
CA LEU A 186 -9.33 14.94 -0.05
C LEU A 186 -10.60 15.65 0.42
N PRO A 187 -11.77 15.01 0.33
CA PRO A 187 -13.02 15.59 0.81
C PRO A 187 -13.01 15.68 2.35
N PRO A 188 -13.78 16.63 2.93
CA PRO A 188 -13.80 16.87 4.38
C PRO A 188 -14.32 15.69 5.22
N GLN A 189 -14.92 14.71 4.57
CA GLN A 189 -15.34 13.45 5.17
C GLN A 189 -14.17 12.60 5.65
N VAL A 190 -12.99 12.71 5.03
CA VAL A 190 -11.78 12.01 5.52
C VAL A 190 -11.26 12.72 6.76
N LYS A 191 -11.25 12.02 7.90
CA LYS A 191 -10.93 12.60 9.21
C LYS A 191 -9.48 12.38 9.63
N CYS A 192 -8.93 11.20 9.37
CA CYS A 192 -7.55 10.87 9.74
C CYS A 192 -7.00 9.70 8.93
N LEU A 193 -5.68 9.53 9.03
CA LEU A 193 -4.91 8.49 8.37
C LEU A 193 -4.24 7.60 9.41
N ILE A 194 -4.16 6.30 9.15
CA ILE A 194 -3.41 5.33 9.94
C ILE A 194 -2.49 4.55 8.99
N THR A 195 -1.20 4.55 9.30
CA THR A 195 -0.18 3.88 8.49
C THR A 195 0.61 2.93 9.36
N ASP A 196 0.53 1.61 9.08
CA ASP A 196 1.32 0.59 9.74
C ASP A 196 2.45 0.12 8.81
N ALA A 197 3.69 0.10 9.30
CA ALA A 197 4.90 -0.30 8.59
C ALA A 197 5.09 0.41 7.24
N GLY A 198 4.81 1.73 7.18
CA GLY A 198 4.90 2.54 5.98
C GLY A 198 6.34 2.82 5.53
N PHE A 199 6.57 2.81 4.20
CA PHE A 199 7.88 3.11 3.58
C PHE A 199 7.94 4.56 3.07
N THR A 200 9.16 5.09 2.97
CA THR A 200 9.40 6.47 2.51
C THR A 200 9.27 6.63 1.00
N SER A 201 9.78 5.66 0.25
CA SER A 201 9.81 5.62 -1.21
C SER A 201 9.91 4.18 -1.69
N ILE A 202 9.21 3.87 -2.77
CA ILE A 202 9.30 2.57 -3.44
C ILE A 202 10.71 2.30 -3.93
N TYR A 203 11.32 3.31 -4.57
CA TYR A 203 12.66 3.19 -5.12
C TYR A 203 13.68 2.85 -4.04
N ASP A 204 13.67 3.58 -2.91
CA ASP A 204 14.62 3.39 -1.83
C ASP A 204 14.43 2.03 -1.14
N THR A 205 13.17 1.64 -0.88
CA THR A 205 12.85 0.34 -0.26
C THR A 205 13.33 -0.84 -1.12
N PHE A 206 13.11 -0.79 -2.43
CA PHE A 206 13.55 -1.86 -3.31
C PHE A 206 15.06 -1.86 -3.57
N ILE A 207 15.70 -0.69 -3.66
CA ILE A 207 17.16 -0.64 -3.86
C ILE A 207 17.88 -1.15 -2.64
N ASP A 208 17.46 -0.81 -1.42
CA ASP A 208 18.05 -1.29 -0.17
C ASP A 208 17.93 -2.80 -0.04
N SER A 209 16.74 -3.35 -0.27
CA SER A 209 16.49 -4.79 -0.28
C SER A 209 17.33 -5.52 -1.34
N SER A 210 17.47 -4.91 -2.54
CA SER A 210 18.28 -5.46 -3.63
C SER A 210 19.77 -5.41 -3.32
N GLN A 211 20.25 -4.34 -2.64
CA GLN A 211 21.66 -4.20 -2.24
C GLN A 211 22.07 -5.27 -1.23
N MET A 212 21.19 -5.58 -0.27
CA MET A 212 21.45 -6.66 0.70
C MET A 212 21.59 -8.02 0.02
N ARG A 213 20.84 -8.26 -1.06
CA ARG A 213 20.78 -9.56 -1.74
C ARG A 213 21.82 -9.73 -2.85
N PHE A 214 22.09 -8.70 -3.63
CA PHE A 214 22.90 -8.75 -4.86
C PHE A 214 24.12 -7.85 -4.84
N GLY A 215 24.33 -7.06 -3.80
CA GLY A 215 25.37 -6.03 -3.71
C GLY A 215 25.01 -4.74 -4.46
N LYS A 216 25.69 -3.67 -4.12
CA LYS A 216 25.37 -2.30 -4.59
C LYS A 216 25.37 -2.13 -6.11
N PHE A 217 26.35 -2.72 -6.80
CA PHE A 217 26.48 -2.59 -8.26
C PHE A 217 25.28 -3.20 -9.00
N PHE A 218 24.98 -4.48 -8.74
CA PHE A 218 23.88 -5.17 -9.42
C PHE A 218 22.52 -4.60 -9.03
N ALA A 219 22.31 -4.24 -7.76
CA ALA A 219 21.11 -3.55 -7.32
C ALA A 219 20.88 -2.24 -8.09
N SER A 220 21.93 -1.43 -8.26
CA SER A 220 21.84 -0.20 -9.05
C SER A 220 21.48 -0.46 -10.51
N VAL A 221 22.09 -1.46 -11.15
CA VAL A 221 21.78 -1.85 -12.54
C VAL A 221 20.32 -2.28 -12.67
N PHE A 222 19.84 -3.18 -11.81
CA PHE A 222 18.47 -3.71 -11.86
C PHE A 222 17.44 -2.60 -11.57
N MET A 223 17.63 -1.84 -10.50
CA MET A 223 16.69 -0.79 -10.11
C MET A 223 16.65 0.36 -11.09
N THR A 224 17.79 0.71 -11.71
CA THR A 224 17.80 1.77 -12.72
C THR A 224 17.12 1.32 -14.01
N SER A 225 17.32 0.07 -14.44
CA SER A 225 16.62 -0.47 -15.62
C SER A 225 15.10 -0.53 -15.38
N ALA A 226 14.67 -1.02 -14.21
CA ALA A 226 13.26 -1.05 -13.83
C ALA A 226 12.66 0.37 -13.73
N TYR A 227 13.39 1.33 -13.16
CA TYR A 227 12.96 2.72 -13.09
C TYR A 227 12.75 3.34 -14.47
N ILE A 228 13.71 3.15 -15.39
CA ILE A 228 13.60 3.65 -16.78
C ILE A 228 12.39 3.04 -17.46
N GLU A 229 12.22 1.73 -17.34
CA GLU A 229 11.07 0.99 -17.91
C GLU A 229 9.73 1.52 -17.35
N LEU A 230 9.60 1.65 -16.03
CA LEU A 230 8.40 2.19 -15.39
C LEU A 230 8.09 3.62 -15.86
N LYS A 231 9.13 4.44 -16.00
CA LYS A 231 8.97 5.83 -16.41
C LYS A 231 8.57 5.98 -17.88
N LEU A 232 9.20 5.23 -18.78
CA LEU A 232 8.98 5.33 -20.23
C LEU A 232 7.67 4.67 -20.68
N PHE A 233 7.41 3.44 -20.22
CA PHE A 233 6.30 2.64 -20.74
C PHE A 233 5.05 2.67 -19.87
N TYR A 234 5.22 2.83 -18.56
CA TYR A 234 4.08 2.87 -17.63
C TYR A 234 3.75 4.28 -17.15
N ARG A 235 4.59 5.29 -17.47
CA ARG A 235 4.47 6.70 -17.03
C ARG A 235 4.43 6.83 -15.51
N LEU A 236 5.22 6.01 -14.81
CA LEU A 236 5.35 6.00 -13.36
C LEU A 236 6.73 6.52 -12.96
N ASP A 237 6.78 7.58 -12.19
CA ASP A 237 8.02 8.11 -11.63
C ASP A 237 8.13 7.71 -10.14
N ILE A 238 8.62 6.48 -9.88
CA ILE A 238 8.72 5.91 -8.53
C ILE A 238 9.69 6.64 -7.59
N LYS A 239 10.48 7.59 -8.10
CA LYS A 239 11.32 8.47 -7.27
C LYS A 239 10.57 9.72 -6.86
N LYS A 240 9.75 10.27 -7.75
CA LYS A 240 8.96 11.48 -7.50
C LYS A 240 7.67 11.15 -6.75
N ASP A 241 6.96 10.11 -7.22
CA ASP A 241 5.70 9.65 -6.66
C ASP A 241 5.99 8.76 -5.43
N SER A 242 6.23 9.38 -4.30
CA SER A 242 6.63 8.72 -3.06
C SER A 242 5.81 9.19 -1.87
N PRO A 243 5.57 8.33 -0.86
CA PRO A 243 4.91 8.70 0.39
C PRO A 243 5.49 9.94 1.05
N ILE A 244 6.82 10.01 1.16
CA ILE A 244 7.50 11.17 1.76
C ILE A 244 7.21 12.49 1.03
N ASN A 245 7.03 12.46 -0.30
CA ASN A 245 6.70 13.66 -1.06
C ASN A 245 5.20 14.00 -0.96
N ALA A 246 4.34 13.00 -0.93
CA ALA A 246 2.90 13.19 -0.81
C ALA A 246 2.52 13.77 0.57
N LEU A 247 3.14 13.29 1.64
CA LEU A 247 2.86 13.74 3.01
C LEU A 247 3.23 15.21 3.26
N LYS A 248 4.06 15.84 2.44
CA LYS A 248 4.29 17.30 2.49
C LYS A 248 3.02 18.13 2.25
N ASN A 249 2.03 17.53 1.61
CA ASN A 249 0.72 18.13 1.34
C ASN A 249 -0.37 17.58 2.28
N CYS A 250 -0.02 16.82 3.30
CA CYS A 250 -1.00 16.29 4.24
C CYS A 250 -1.63 17.40 5.08
N HIS A 251 -2.96 17.37 5.20
CA HIS A 251 -3.75 18.31 6.03
C HIS A 251 -4.53 17.60 7.13
N LEU A 252 -4.34 16.29 7.27
CA LEU A 252 -5.10 15.43 8.17
C LEU A 252 -4.22 14.90 9.32
N PRO A 253 -4.80 14.67 10.49
CA PRO A 253 -4.13 13.91 11.54
C PRO A 253 -3.69 12.53 11.06
N ILE A 254 -2.51 12.10 11.49
CA ILE A 254 -1.96 10.81 11.07
C ILE A 254 -1.35 10.04 12.23
N LEU A 255 -1.66 8.73 12.30
CA LEU A 255 -1.03 7.77 13.20
C LEU A 255 -0.04 6.92 12.41
N PHE A 256 1.21 6.91 12.85
CA PHE A 256 2.26 6.02 12.36
C PHE A 256 2.48 4.89 13.37
N ILE A 257 2.40 3.66 12.90
CA ILE A 257 2.70 2.44 13.68
C ILE A 257 3.86 1.72 13.00
N HIS A 258 4.83 1.20 13.78
CA HIS A 258 5.95 0.46 13.21
C HIS A 258 6.59 -0.48 14.24
N GLY A 259 6.97 -1.68 13.80
CA GLY A 259 7.79 -2.60 14.59
C GLY A 259 9.28 -2.24 14.50
N ASP A 260 10.01 -2.23 15.63
CA ASP A 260 11.43 -1.83 15.65
C ASP A 260 12.39 -2.88 15.08
N LYS A 261 11.90 -4.12 14.84
CA LYS A 261 12.65 -5.23 14.21
C LYS A 261 12.22 -5.49 12.77
N ASP A 262 11.57 -4.51 12.14
CA ASP A 262 11.21 -4.58 10.74
C ASP A 262 12.45 -4.65 9.84
N GLN A 263 12.58 -5.77 9.10
CA GLN A 263 13.70 -6.02 8.18
C GLN A 263 13.32 -5.76 6.71
N MET A 264 12.03 -5.49 6.44
CA MET A 264 11.56 -5.22 5.09
C MET A 264 11.49 -3.73 4.81
N VAL A 265 10.91 -2.97 5.74
CA VAL A 265 10.86 -1.51 5.71
C VAL A 265 11.62 -0.99 6.93
N PRO A 266 12.72 -0.25 6.76
CA PRO A 266 13.51 0.23 7.88
C PRO A 266 12.66 1.01 8.89
N TYR A 267 12.78 0.68 10.18
CA TYR A 267 12.07 1.36 11.27
C TYR A 267 12.23 2.89 11.24
N SER A 268 13.41 3.39 10.81
CA SER A 268 13.66 4.82 10.63
C SER A 268 12.70 5.50 9.65
N SER A 269 12.04 4.74 8.78
CA SER A 269 11.05 5.26 7.83
C SER A 269 9.90 5.99 8.55
N MET A 270 9.46 5.50 9.70
CA MET A 270 8.41 6.13 10.50
C MET A 270 8.77 7.58 10.86
N ALA A 271 9.94 7.80 11.44
CA ALA A 271 10.40 9.13 11.81
C ALA A 271 10.64 10.04 10.59
N ILE A 272 11.14 9.47 9.49
CA ILE A 272 11.36 10.21 8.24
C ILE A 272 10.02 10.67 7.65
N LEU A 273 9.01 9.82 7.63
CA LEU A 273 7.66 10.15 7.17
C LEU A 273 7.02 11.23 8.06
N ALA A 274 7.07 11.06 9.38
CA ALA A 274 6.53 12.02 10.33
C ALA A 274 7.20 13.40 10.19
N ASN A 275 8.52 13.44 10.02
CA ASN A 275 9.27 14.68 9.80
C ASN A 275 8.98 15.36 8.44
N SER A 276 8.37 14.65 7.48
CA SER A 276 7.98 15.23 6.20
C SER A 276 6.65 15.98 6.24
N LEU A 277 5.87 15.80 7.29
CA LEU A 277 4.59 16.50 7.48
C LEU A 277 4.77 18.00 7.67
N PRO A 278 3.80 18.82 7.26
CA PRO A 278 3.75 20.22 7.66
C PRO A 278 3.72 20.34 9.20
N LYS A 279 4.45 21.29 9.77
CA LYS A 279 4.68 21.40 11.23
C LYS A 279 3.41 21.50 12.08
N HIS A 280 2.30 21.95 11.50
CA HIS A 280 1.02 22.14 12.20
C HIS A 280 0.16 20.86 12.20
N ILE A 281 0.55 19.83 11.50
CA ILE A 281 -0.22 18.59 11.40
C ILE A 281 0.00 17.73 12.64
N TYR A 282 -1.12 17.42 13.31
CA TYR A 282 -1.11 16.51 14.44
C TYR A 282 -0.74 15.08 13.99
N HIS A 283 0.21 14.48 14.67
CA HIS A 283 0.58 13.10 14.42
C HIS A 283 1.00 12.38 15.71
N GLU A 284 0.82 11.07 15.70
CA GLU A 284 1.33 10.17 16.73
C GLU A 284 2.25 9.14 16.07
N MET A 285 3.32 8.78 16.77
CA MET A 285 4.22 7.69 16.37
C MET A 285 4.23 6.63 17.45
N VAL A 286 3.91 5.39 17.11
CA VAL A 286 3.86 4.28 18.05
C VAL A 286 4.76 3.15 17.59
N THR A 287 5.74 2.83 18.42
CA THR A 287 6.67 1.73 18.20
C THR A 287 6.17 0.46 18.88
N PHE A 288 6.20 -0.66 18.14
CA PHE A 288 6.01 -1.98 18.71
C PHE A 288 7.38 -2.65 18.84
N GLU A 289 7.84 -2.79 20.08
CA GLU A 289 9.17 -3.28 20.41
C GLU A 289 9.29 -4.78 20.16
N GLY A 290 10.41 -5.22 19.57
CA GLY A 290 10.66 -6.61 19.20
C GLY A 290 9.89 -7.10 17.96
N THR A 291 8.99 -6.29 17.41
CA THR A 291 8.04 -6.67 16.36
C THR A 291 8.64 -6.50 14.97
N LYS A 292 8.38 -7.49 14.10
CA LYS A 292 8.79 -7.50 12.70
C LYS A 292 7.75 -6.82 11.80
N HIS A 293 8.05 -6.75 10.48
CA HIS A 293 7.21 -6.11 9.47
C HIS A 293 5.76 -6.59 9.50
N GLY A 294 4.81 -5.65 9.68
CA GLY A 294 3.37 -5.91 9.63
C GLY A 294 2.82 -6.81 10.75
N LEU A 295 3.60 -7.09 11.81
CA LEU A 295 3.18 -7.99 12.88
C LEU A 295 2.71 -7.26 14.15
N CYS A 296 2.50 -5.94 14.10
CA CYS A 296 2.10 -5.17 15.30
C CYS A 296 0.76 -5.67 15.88
N ALA A 297 -0.22 -5.97 15.04
CA ALA A 297 -1.50 -6.53 15.44
C ALA A 297 -1.38 -7.99 15.92
N VAL A 298 -0.36 -8.73 15.45
CA VAL A 298 -0.13 -10.14 15.79
C VAL A 298 0.55 -10.26 17.15
N ASP A 299 1.61 -9.50 17.37
CA ASP A 299 2.48 -9.63 18.55
C ASP A 299 1.83 -9.02 19.79
N ASP A 300 1.09 -7.92 19.67
CA ASP A 300 0.39 -7.29 20.81
C ASP A 300 -0.95 -6.67 20.35
N TYR A 301 -1.93 -7.53 20.10
CA TYR A 301 -3.25 -7.11 19.66
C TYR A 301 -3.97 -6.15 20.63
N PRO A 302 -3.97 -6.36 21.97
CA PRO A 302 -4.65 -5.44 22.88
C PRO A 302 -4.11 -4.01 22.79
N ARG A 303 -2.78 -3.86 22.69
CA ARG A 303 -2.13 -2.57 22.52
C ARG A 303 -2.41 -1.97 21.14
N PHE A 304 -2.35 -2.79 20.09
CA PHE A 304 -2.63 -2.35 18.72
C PHE A 304 -4.05 -1.81 18.58
N TYR A 305 -5.04 -2.56 19.06
CA TYR A 305 -6.43 -2.14 19.10
C TYR A 305 -6.61 -0.83 19.89
N LYS A 306 -6.02 -0.76 21.09
CA LYS A 306 -6.11 0.43 21.93
C LYS A 306 -5.51 1.67 21.27
N VAL A 307 -4.33 1.55 20.66
CA VAL A 307 -3.66 2.66 19.97
C VAL A 307 -4.53 3.22 18.85
N ILE A 308 -5.08 2.34 18.00
CA ILE A 308 -5.94 2.75 16.89
C ILE A 308 -7.22 3.40 17.41
N THR A 309 -7.90 2.78 18.37
CA THR A 309 -9.18 3.28 18.87
C THR A 309 -9.06 4.59 19.64
N ASP A 310 -7.99 4.74 20.44
CA ASP A 310 -7.69 5.99 21.13
C ASP A 310 -7.43 7.12 20.13
N PHE A 311 -6.65 6.86 19.08
CA PHE A 311 -6.35 7.84 18.04
C PHE A 311 -7.62 8.28 17.31
N ILE A 312 -8.42 7.34 16.80
CA ILE A 312 -9.67 7.63 16.08
C ILE A 312 -10.63 8.44 16.97
N THR A 313 -10.78 8.05 18.24
CA THR A 313 -11.70 8.71 19.17
C THR A 313 -11.29 10.17 19.45
N LYS A 314 -10.00 10.49 19.42
CA LYS A 314 -9.51 11.88 19.57
C LYS A 314 -9.87 12.73 18.35
N GLN A 315 -9.96 12.15 17.15
CA GLN A 315 -10.25 12.90 15.92
C GLN A 315 -11.75 13.13 15.69
N ASN A 316 -12.62 12.40 16.39
CA ASN A 316 -14.08 12.53 16.28
C ASN A 316 -14.67 13.49 17.36
N LYS A 317 -13.81 14.25 18.05
CA LYS A 317 -14.20 15.30 19.00
C LYS A 317 -14.06 16.68 18.38
#